data_0c44bf3f70ef2919c93fe91e10a4a13f
#
_entry.id   0c44bf3f70ef2919c93fe91e10a4a13f
#
_cell.length_a   1.000
_cell.length_b   1.000
_cell.length_c   1.000
_cell.angle_alpha   90.00
_cell.angle_beta   90.00
_cell.angle_gamma   90.00
#
_symmetry.space_group_name_H-M   'P 1'
#
loop_
_entity.id
_entity.type
_entity.pdbx_description
1 polymer ?
#
loop_
_entity_poly.entity_id
_entity_poly.type
_entity_poly.pdbx_seq_one_letter_code
_entity_poly.pdbx_strand_id
1 'polypeptide(L)'
;WRETAKEYNYHLSNDKLKLLKGRRRIDCAKKVFQWINKEISIEELLRIQKIKVNNQIVLAKPFTGAIDLIKFCINIKLPIALVTSSSSDSFKIKSSANPWLNLFKIKILGDNKFITSGKPSPDPYLKAIEILNINPKKTWVIEDSYAGSISGLKAKCNLLFFSKDIQVLNKLTQEFNQNNIQKINEL
;
A
#
# COMPACT_ATOMS: atom_id res chain seq x y z
N TRP A 1 1.94 -13.98 -3.54
CA TRP A 1 2.25 -14.79 -2.33
C TRP A 1 1.60 -16.16 -2.35
N ARG A 2 0.38 -16.29 -2.90
CA ARG A 2 -0.28 -17.61 -3.00
C ARG A 2 0.58 -18.58 -3.79
N GLU A 3 1.03 -18.18 -4.98
CA GLU A 3 1.87 -19.02 -5.84
C GLU A 3 3.25 -19.28 -5.22
N THR A 4 3.81 -18.31 -4.51
CA THR A 4 5.05 -18.50 -3.75
C THR A 4 4.91 -19.56 -2.66
N ALA A 5 3.81 -19.52 -1.90
CA ALA A 5 3.57 -20.49 -0.82
C ALA A 5 3.29 -21.91 -1.36
N LYS A 6 2.69 -22.04 -2.54
CA LYS A 6 2.45 -23.34 -3.21
C LYS A 6 3.75 -24.09 -3.53
N GLU A 7 4.85 -23.39 -3.82
CA GLU A 7 6.16 -24.04 -4.05
C GLU A 7 6.63 -24.85 -2.82
N TYR A 8 6.08 -24.54 -1.66
CA TYR A 8 6.35 -25.23 -0.39
C TYR A 8 5.19 -26.10 0.08
N ASN A 9 4.25 -26.44 -0.81
CA ASN A 9 3.03 -27.19 -0.51
C ASN A 9 2.19 -26.52 0.60
N TYR A 10 2.20 -25.18 0.68
CA TYR A 10 1.44 -24.42 1.66
C TYR A 10 0.31 -23.62 1.00
N HIS A 11 -0.92 -23.84 1.50
CA HIS A 11 -2.09 -23.12 1.02
C HIS A 11 -2.32 -21.84 1.84
N LEU A 12 -2.18 -20.68 1.21
CA LEU A 12 -2.53 -19.39 1.79
C LEU A 12 -4.03 -19.13 1.63
N SER A 13 -4.77 -19.10 2.74
CA SER A 13 -6.18 -18.71 2.76
C SER A 13 -6.38 -17.25 2.34
N ASN A 14 -7.61 -16.91 1.93
CA ASN A 14 -7.96 -15.53 1.59
C ASN A 14 -7.70 -14.57 2.76
N ASP A 15 -7.99 -14.99 4.01
CA ASP A 15 -7.78 -14.14 5.18
C ASP A 15 -6.30 -13.87 5.43
N LYS A 16 -5.43 -14.88 5.26
CA LYS A 16 -3.98 -14.67 5.31
C LYS A 16 -3.51 -13.72 4.21
N LEU A 17 -4.06 -13.81 2.98
CA LEU A 17 -3.72 -12.88 1.90
C LEU A 17 -4.17 -11.44 2.20
N LYS A 18 -5.34 -11.25 2.81
CA LYS A 18 -5.80 -9.93 3.27
C LYS A 18 -4.82 -9.29 4.27
N LEU A 19 -4.21 -10.09 5.15
CA LEU A 19 -3.20 -9.62 6.11
C LEU A 19 -1.89 -9.16 5.45
N LEU A 20 -1.59 -9.61 4.22
CA LEU A 20 -0.41 -9.21 3.46
C LEU A 20 -0.65 -7.94 2.63
N LYS A 21 -1.90 -7.66 2.24
CA LYS A 21 -2.24 -6.53 1.38
C LYS A 21 -1.80 -5.20 1.99
N GLY A 22 -1.14 -4.36 1.20
CA GLY A 22 -0.70 -3.03 1.60
C GLY A 22 0.63 -2.99 2.38
N ARG A 23 1.24 -4.13 2.71
CA ARG A 23 2.52 -4.21 3.43
C ARG A 23 3.72 -4.22 2.49
N ARG A 24 4.91 -3.88 3.02
CA ARG A 24 6.18 -4.05 2.29
C ARG A 24 6.41 -5.53 2.00
N ARG A 25 7.08 -5.80 0.89
CA ARG A 25 7.38 -7.17 0.45
C ARG A 25 8.16 -7.98 1.50
N ILE A 26 9.13 -7.34 2.16
CA ILE A 26 9.90 -7.96 3.26
C ILE A 26 9.00 -8.32 4.47
N ASP A 27 8.05 -7.45 4.83
CA ASP A 27 7.14 -7.71 5.94
C ASP A 27 6.16 -8.85 5.61
N CYS A 28 5.75 -8.96 4.34
CA CYS A 28 4.98 -10.10 3.86
C CYS A 28 5.79 -11.40 3.89
N ALA A 29 7.06 -11.36 3.44
CA ALA A 29 7.92 -12.53 3.45
C ALA A 29 8.12 -13.08 4.87
N LYS A 30 8.37 -12.21 5.86
CA LYS A 30 8.46 -12.59 7.27
C LYS A 30 7.22 -13.31 7.78
N LYS A 31 6.02 -12.80 7.42
CA LYS A 31 4.75 -13.45 7.80
C LYS A 31 4.57 -14.80 7.11
N VAL A 32 4.83 -14.87 5.82
CA VAL A 32 4.71 -16.11 5.04
C VAL A 32 5.70 -17.16 5.54
N PHE A 33 6.92 -16.76 5.85
CA PHE A 33 7.93 -17.61 6.47
C PHE A 33 7.41 -18.26 7.77
N GLN A 34 6.85 -17.44 8.68
CA GLN A 34 6.27 -17.94 9.93
C GLN A 34 5.13 -18.94 9.72
N TRP A 35 4.32 -18.74 8.66
CA TRP A 35 3.18 -19.62 8.38
C TRP A 35 3.56 -20.93 7.72
N ILE A 36 4.59 -20.91 6.85
CA ILE A 36 5.06 -22.11 6.16
C ILE A 36 5.79 -23.05 7.12
N ASN A 37 6.51 -22.50 8.11
CA ASN A 37 7.23 -23.26 9.15
C ASN A 37 8.11 -24.40 8.58
N LYS A 38 8.90 -24.12 7.55
CA LYS A 38 9.83 -25.04 6.92
C LYS A 38 11.22 -24.43 6.88
N GLU A 39 12.23 -25.26 6.63
CA GLU A 39 13.62 -24.81 6.43
C GLU A 39 13.76 -24.08 5.08
N ILE A 40 13.43 -22.81 5.08
CA ILE A 40 13.58 -21.90 3.95
C ILE A 40 14.16 -20.58 4.47
N SER A 41 14.74 -19.76 3.60
CA SER A 41 15.14 -18.41 3.97
C SER A 41 14.12 -17.36 3.51
N ILE A 42 14.14 -16.21 4.16
CA ILE A 42 13.33 -15.04 3.74
C ILE A 42 13.79 -14.57 2.36
N GLU A 43 15.08 -14.63 2.08
CA GLU A 43 15.70 -14.27 0.81
C GLU A 43 15.15 -15.14 -0.33
N GLU A 44 15.03 -16.44 -0.09
CA GLU A 44 14.50 -17.39 -1.07
C GLU A 44 13.01 -17.13 -1.35
N LEU A 45 12.20 -16.89 -0.31
CA LEU A 45 10.82 -16.46 -0.48
C LEU A 45 10.69 -15.19 -1.31
N LEU A 46 11.56 -14.21 -1.06
CA LEU A 46 11.58 -12.96 -1.83
C LEU A 46 12.02 -13.20 -3.27
N ARG A 47 12.98 -14.09 -3.51
CA ARG A 47 13.44 -14.46 -4.86
C ARG A 47 12.31 -15.08 -5.68
N ILE A 48 11.66 -16.11 -5.14
CA ILE A 48 10.54 -16.80 -5.81
C ILE A 48 9.38 -15.84 -6.06
N GLN A 49 9.01 -15.06 -5.05
CA GLN A 49 7.94 -14.08 -5.18
C GLN A 49 8.22 -13.04 -6.27
N LYS A 50 9.47 -12.59 -6.41
CA LYS A 50 9.87 -11.65 -7.47
C LYS A 50 9.65 -12.26 -8.86
N ILE A 51 10.01 -13.52 -9.05
CA ILE A 51 9.80 -14.24 -10.33
C ILE A 51 8.30 -14.32 -10.65
N LYS A 52 7.47 -14.75 -9.66
CA LYS A 52 6.03 -14.94 -9.87
C LYS A 52 5.27 -13.63 -10.16
N VAL A 53 5.76 -12.50 -9.66
CA VAL A 53 5.06 -11.20 -9.74
C VAL A 53 5.51 -10.35 -10.93
N ASN A 54 6.73 -10.50 -11.41
CA ASN A 54 7.29 -9.62 -12.45
C ASN A 54 6.39 -9.49 -13.70
N ASN A 55 5.82 -10.60 -14.16
CA ASN A 55 4.94 -10.60 -15.34
C ASN A 55 3.55 -10.00 -15.07
N GLN A 56 3.14 -9.88 -13.82
CA GLN A 56 1.82 -9.36 -13.44
C GLN A 56 1.86 -7.87 -13.12
N ILE A 57 2.98 -7.36 -12.65
CA ILE A 57 3.14 -5.95 -12.24
C ILE A 57 2.85 -4.98 -13.40
N VAL A 58 3.28 -5.33 -14.61
CA VAL A 58 3.10 -4.51 -15.81
C VAL A 58 1.65 -4.45 -16.30
N LEU A 59 0.83 -5.41 -15.89
CA LEU A 59 -0.58 -5.51 -16.29
C LEU A 59 -1.51 -4.69 -15.38
N ALA A 60 -0.99 -4.11 -14.30
CA ALA A 60 -1.78 -3.31 -13.39
C ALA A 60 -2.28 -2.04 -14.08
N LYS A 61 -3.61 -1.82 -14.04
CA LYS A 61 -4.26 -0.62 -14.56
C LYS A 61 -4.69 0.29 -13.43
N PRO A 62 -4.77 1.62 -13.66
CA PRO A 62 -5.36 2.53 -12.69
C PRO A 62 -6.85 2.23 -12.52
N PHE A 63 -7.38 2.53 -11.35
CA PHE A 63 -8.83 2.60 -11.16
C PHE A 63 -9.42 3.73 -11.98
N THR A 64 -10.67 3.57 -12.42
CA THR A 64 -11.43 4.61 -13.11
C THR A 64 -11.44 5.88 -12.27
N GLY A 65 -11.19 7.03 -12.88
CA GLY A 65 -11.13 8.33 -12.23
C GLY A 65 -9.79 8.67 -11.53
N ALA A 66 -8.93 7.68 -11.27
CA ALA A 66 -7.68 7.93 -10.51
C ALA A 66 -6.77 8.95 -11.19
N ILE A 67 -6.60 8.86 -12.50
CA ILE A 67 -5.74 9.79 -13.26
C ILE A 67 -6.35 11.18 -13.28
N ASP A 68 -7.68 11.27 -13.45
CA ASP A 68 -8.39 12.54 -13.53
C ASP A 68 -8.37 13.26 -12.18
N LEU A 69 -8.54 12.53 -11.08
CA LEU A 69 -8.38 13.08 -9.74
C LEU A 69 -6.98 13.65 -9.50
N ILE A 70 -5.93 12.93 -9.92
CA ILE A 70 -4.55 13.41 -9.78
C ILE A 70 -4.32 14.68 -10.59
N LYS A 71 -4.78 14.71 -11.85
CA LYS A 71 -4.70 15.90 -12.72
C LYS A 71 -5.47 17.08 -12.13
N PHE A 72 -6.68 16.84 -11.62
CA PHE A 72 -7.47 17.84 -10.95
C PHE A 72 -6.72 18.44 -9.75
N CYS A 73 -6.18 17.60 -8.86
CA CYS A 73 -5.40 18.06 -7.71
C CYS A 73 -4.19 18.92 -8.14
N ILE A 74 -3.49 18.52 -9.21
CA ILE A 74 -2.37 19.28 -9.74
C ILE A 74 -2.83 20.64 -10.28
N ASN A 75 -3.94 20.67 -11.03
CA ASN A 75 -4.47 21.91 -11.61
C ASN A 75 -4.85 22.95 -10.54
N ILE A 76 -5.46 22.51 -9.45
CA ILE A 76 -5.81 23.40 -8.33
C ILE A 76 -4.65 23.61 -7.34
N LYS A 77 -3.43 23.14 -7.69
CA LYS A 77 -2.21 23.24 -6.87
C LYS A 77 -2.34 22.60 -5.48
N LEU A 78 -3.19 21.58 -5.33
CA LEU A 78 -3.30 20.82 -4.10
C LEU A 78 -2.03 19.98 -3.90
N PRO A 79 -1.37 20.02 -2.73
CA PRO A 79 -0.21 19.18 -2.45
C PRO A 79 -0.59 17.69 -2.46
N ILE A 80 0.10 16.90 -3.27
CA ILE A 80 -0.13 15.45 -3.37
C ILE A 80 1.17 14.66 -3.25
N ALA A 81 1.10 13.46 -2.67
CA ALA A 81 2.20 12.51 -2.61
C ALA A 81 1.72 11.08 -2.88
N LEU A 82 2.57 10.27 -3.48
CA LEU A 82 2.38 8.84 -3.58
C LEU A 82 3.08 8.15 -2.41
N VAL A 83 2.31 7.39 -1.62
CA VAL A 83 2.85 6.58 -0.50
C VAL A 83 2.60 5.11 -0.79
N THR A 84 3.62 4.37 -1.15
CA THR A 84 3.52 2.96 -1.58
C THR A 84 4.47 2.04 -0.81
N SER A 85 4.03 0.81 -0.56
CA SER A 85 4.89 -0.26 -0.01
C SER A 85 5.78 -0.93 -1.06
N SER A 86 5.70 -0.52 -2.32
CA SER A 86 6.59 -1.00 -3.39
C SER A 86 8.01 -0.46 -3.18
N SER A 87 9.01 -1.32 -3.40
CA SER A 87 10.41 -0.88 -3.47
C SER A 87 10.67 -0.03 -4.72
N SER A 88 11.79 0.66 -4.74
CA SER A 88 12.27 1.47 -5.86
C SER A 88 12.31 0.68 -7.17
N ASP A 89 12.85 -0.55 -7.15
CA ASP A 89 12.87 -1.44 -8.32
C ASP A 89 11.46 -1.76 -8.82
N SER A 90 10.56 -2.15 -7.91
CA SER A 90 9.18 -2.47 -8.27
C SER A 90 8.42 -1.25 -8.77
N PHE A 91 8.70 -0.08 -8.20
CA PHE A 91 8.11 1.18 -8.65
C PHE A 91 8.59 1.55 -10.05
N LYS A 92 9.89 1.38 -10.37
CA LYS A 92 10.45 1.63 -11.70
C LYS A 92 9.73 0.80 -12.77
N ILE A 93 9.53 -0.49 -12.52
CA ILE A 93 8.78 -1.37 -13.44
C ILE A 93 7.34 -0.88 -13.63
N LYS A 94 6.65 -0.56 -12.52
CA LYS A 94 5.26 -0.07 -12.56
C LYS A 94 5.13 1.25 -13.30
N SER A 95 6.01 2.21 -13.06
CA SER A 95 5.95 3.53 -13.68
C SER A 95 6.33 3.52 -15.16
N SER A 96 7.14 2.56 -15.61
CA SER A 96 7.38 2.35 -17.04
C SER A 96 6.12 1.89 -17.78
N ALA A 97 5.33 0.99 -17.18
CA ALA A 97 4.05 0.53 -17.72
C ALA A 97 2.90 1.53 -17.48
N ASN A 98 3.04 2.40 -16.49
CA ASN A 98 2.03 3.36 -16.05
C ASN A 98 2.64 4.76 -15.86
N PRO A 99 2.92 5.49 -16.95
CA PRO A 99 3.63 6.79 -16.91
C PRO A 99 2.96 7.86 -16.04
N TRP A 100 1.64 7.77 -15.83
CA TRP A 100 0.90 8.68 -14.95
C TRP A 100 1.40 8.68 -13.50
N LEU A 101 2.05 7.59 -13.04
CA LEU A 101 2.69 7.54 -11.72
C LEU A 101 3.82 8.57 -11.56
N ASN A 102 4.37 9.07 -12.66
CA ASN A 102 5.39 10.11 -12.65
C ASN A 102 4.83 11.53 -12.41
N LEU A 103 3.51 11.70 -12.44
CA LEU A 103 2.84 12.96 -12.07
C LEU A 103 3.06 13.31 -10.60
N PHE A 104 3.27 12.33 -9.73
CA PHE A 104 3.64 12.60 -8.34
C PHE A 104 5.10 13.06 -8.25
N LYS A 105 5.32 14.31 -7.81
CA LYS A 105 6.65 14.83 -7.53
C LYS A 105 7.24 14.20 -6.27
N ILE A 106 6.40 13.99 -5.26
CA ILE A 106 6.78 13.37 -3.97
C ILE A 106 6.32 11.91 -3.95
N LYS A 107 7.28 11.02 -3.73
CA LYS A 107 7.06 9.57 -3.70
C LYS A 107 7.73 8.97 -2.48
N ILE A 108 6.95 8.33 -1.62
CA ILE A 108 7.43 7.58 -0.47
C ILE A 108 7.33 6.10 -0.82
N LEU A 109 8.48 5.48 -1.06
CA LEU A 109 8.60 4.09 -1.48
C LEU A 109 8.88 3.17 -0.29
N GLY A 110 8.62 1.88 -0.43
CA GLY A 110 8.71 0.90 0.65
C GLY A 110 10.12 0.64 1.18
N ASP A 111 11.14 0.98 0.41
CA ASP A 111 12.57 0.90 0.75
C ASP A 111 13.20 2.27 1.05
N ASN A 112 12.41 3.29 1.33
CA ASN A 112 12.90 4.60 1.71
C ASN A 112 13.71 4.51 3.00
N LYS A 113 14.96 4.98 2.96
CA LYS A 113 15.94 4.87 4.06
C LYS A 113 15.54 5.61 5.34
N PHE A 114 14.66 6.60 5.24
CA PHE A 114 14.17 7.39 6.37
C PHE A 114 12.90 6.81 7.00
N ILE A 115 12.45 5.62 6.57
CA ILE A 115 11.27 4.94 7.10
C ILE A 115 11.70 3.67 7.81
N THR A 116 11.61 3.67 9.13
CA THR A 116 11.95 2.51 9.95
C THR A 116 10.96 1.37 9.74
N SER A 117 9.67 1.67 9.82
CA SER A 117 8.60 0.67 9.73
C SER A 117 7.63 0.97 8.60
N GLY A 118 7.32 -0.05 7.77
CA GLY A 118 6.31 0.06 6.72
C GLY A 118 4.88 -0.01 7.26
N LYS A 119 3.88 0.23 6.39
CA LYS A 119 2.46 0.06 6.72
C LYS A 119 2.22 -1.28 7.44
N PRO A 120 1.52 -1.32 8.56
CA PRO A 120 0.59 -0.35 9.12
C PRO A 120 1.21 0.68 10.10
N SER A 121 2.56 0.82 10.21
CA SER A 121 3.17 1.94 10.92
C SER A 121 2.76 3.27 10.27
N PRO A 122 2.62 4.37 11.03
CA PRO A 122 2.34 5.70 10.47
C PRO A 122 3.51 6.30 9.70
N ASP A 123 4.75 5.77 9.87
CA ASP A 123 5.98 6.36 9.35
C ASP A 123 5.92 6.79 7.88
N PRO A 124 5.38 5.97 6.93
CA PRO A 124 5.34 6.36 5.53
C PRO A 124 4.49 7.61 5.27
N TYR A 125 3.36 7.75 5.98
CA TYR A 125 2.50 8.92 5.85
C TYR A 125 3.05 10.12 6.60
N LEU A 126 3.61 9.93 7.80
CA LEU A 126 4.29 11.00 8.54
C LEU A 126 5.44 11.60 7.71
N LYS A 127 6.20 10.76 7.00
CA LYS A 127 7.26 11.24 6.10
C LYS A 127 6.72 12.06 4.91
N ALA A 128 5.61 11.64 4.34
CA ALA A 128 4.96 12.42 3.28
C ALA A 128 4.43 13.77 3.80
N ILE A 129 3.82 13.80 4.97
CA ILE A 129 3.29 15.00 5.64
C ILE A 129 4.43 15.98 5.95
N GLU A 130 5.55 15.47 6.48
CA GLU A 130 6.76 16.26 6.76
C GLU A 130 7.29 16.93 5.48
N ILE A 131 7.47 16.18 4.40
CA ILE A 131 8.00 16.72 3.14
C ILE A 131 7.05 17.72 2.49
N LEU A 132 5.73 17.46 2.58
CA LEU A 132 4.71 18.38 2.07
C LEU A 132 4.50 19.60 2.97
N ASN A 133 4.99 19.56 4.21
CA ASN A 133 4.80 20.57 5.25
C ASN A 133 3.31 20.93 5.44
N ILE A 134 2.47 19.91 5.64
CA ILE A 134 1.01 20.04 5.76
C ILE A 134 0.48 19.53 7.10
N ASN A 135 -0.73 19.97 7.47
CA ASN A 135 -1.40 19.51 8.68
C ASN A 135 -2.04 18.11 8.44
N PRO A 136 -1.69 17.08 9.21
CA PRO A 136 -2.26 15.75 9.06
C PRO A 136 -3.79 15.73 9.21
N LYS A 137 -4.37 16.53 10.13
CA LYS A 137 -5.84 16.60 10.34
C LYS A 137 -6.59 17.18 9.14
N LYS A 138 -5.90 17.91 8.25
CA LYS A 138 -6.45 18.44 7.00
C LYS A 138 -6.06 17.62 5.76
N THR A 139 -5.39 16.50 5.99
CA THR A 139 -4.89 15.62 4.93
C THR A 139 -5.80 14.42 4.75
N TRP A 140 -6.09 14.08 3.51
CA TRP A 140 -6.85 12.89 3.14
C TRP A 140 -5.93 11.84 2.56
N VAL A 141 -6.09 10.62 3.02
CA VAL A 141 -5.40 9.43 2.51
C VAL A 141 -6.41 8.60 1.76
N ILE A 142 -6.12 8.25 0.51
CA ILE A 142 -6.92 7.31 -0.29
C ILE A 142 -6.25 5.95 -0.22
N GLU A 143 -6.94 4.95 0.33
CA GLU A 143 -6.39 3.61 0.53
C GLU A 143 -7.41 2.50 0.28
N ASP A 144 -6.91 1.35 -0.18
CA ASP A 144 -7.70 0.16 -0.51
C ASP A 144 -7.36 -1.05 0.37
N SER A 145 -6.44 -0.88 1.31
CA SER A 145 -5.91 -1.95 2.18
C SER A 145 -6.06 -1.61 3.66
N TYR A 146 -6.30 -2.64 4.48
CA TYR A 146 -6.35 -2.47 5.94
C TYR A 146 -5.04 -1.89 6.50
N ALA A 147 -3.88 -2.42 6.07
CA ALA A 147 -2.59 -1.94 6.55
C ALA A 147 -2.31 -0.48 6.17
N GLY A 148 -2.70 -0.07 4.95
CA GLY A 148 -2.55 1.31 4.49
C GLY A 148 -3.51 2.25 5.22
N SER A 149 -4.75 1.85 5.40
CA SER A 149 -5.77 2.61 6.14
C SER A 149 -5.34 2.88 7.58
N ILE A 150 -4.90 1.84 8.30
CA ILE A 150 -4.35 1.98 9.67
C ILE A 150 -3.15 2.93 9.69
N SER A 151 -2.26 2.82 8.71
CA SER A 151 -1.08 3.69 8.62
C SER A 151 -1.46 5.17 8.50
N GLY A 152 -2.42 5.49 7.61
CA GLY A 152 -2.93 6.85 7.44
C GLY A 152 -3.66 7.39 8.68
N LEU A 153 -4.54 6.60 9.28
CA LEU A 153 -5.28 6.99 10.49
C LEU A 153 -4.36 7.18 11.70
N LYS A 154 -3.34 6.31 11.89
CA LYS A 154 -2.31 6.49 12.91
C LYS A 154 -1.45 7.74 12.69
N ALA A 155 -1.26 8.16 11.44
CA ALA A 155 -0.63 9.44 11.11
C ALA A 155 -1.55 10.64 11.35
N LYS A 156 -2.75 10.43 11.91
CA LYS A 156 -3.78 11.45 12.20
C LYS A 156 -4.37 12.10 10.95
N CYS A 157 -4.32 11.41 9.81
CA CYS A 157 -4.99 11.82 8.58
C CYS A 157 -6.46 11.36 8.57
N ASN A 158 -7.26 12.00 7.70
CA ASN A 158 -8.57 11.48 7.31
C ASN A 158 -8.38 10.38 6.25
N LEU A 159 -9.33 9.45 6.18
CA LEU A 159 -9.29 8.31 5.27
C LEU A 159 -10.45 8.32 4.30
N LEU A 160 -10.15 8.25 3.00
CA LEU A 160 -11.07 7.82 1.96
C LEU A 160 -10.79 6.33 1.68
N PHE A 161 -11.66 5.47 2.18
CA PHE A 161 -11.49 4.02 2.02
C PHE A 161 -12.08 3.57 0.69
N PHE A 162 -11.21 3.17 -0.22
CA PHE A 162 -11.54 2.70 -1.57
C PHE A 162 -11.47 1.18 -1.64
N SER A 163 -12.51 0.50 -1.15
CA SER A 163 -12.61 -0.96 -1.22
C SER A 163 -14.04 -1.44 -1.07
N LYS A 164 -14.35 -2.57 -1.72
CA LYS A 164 -15.63 -3.28 -1.54
C LYS A 164 -15.65 -4.17 -0.28
N ASP A 165 -14.54 -4.29 0.45
CA ASP A 165 -14.44 -5.14 1.64
C ASP A 165 -15.05 -4.43 2.87
N ILE A 166 -16.34 -4.69 3.08
CA ILE A 166 -17.11 -4.14 4.22
C ILE A 166 -16.55 -4.62 5.56
N GLN A 167 -16.00 -5.82 5.64
CA GLN A 167 -15.42 -6.32 6.91
C GLN A 167 -14.22 -5.49 7.33
N VAL A 168 -13.38 -5.07 6.38
CA VAL A 168 -12.27 -4.16 6.65
C VAL A 168 -12.78 -2.79 7.10
N LEU A 169 -13.80 -2.24 6.43
CA LEU A 169 -14.39 -0.97 6.82
C LEU A 169 -14.94 -1.02 8.25
N ASN A 170 -15.74 -2.01 8.59
CA ASN A 170 -16.32 -2.19 9.93
C ASN A 170 -15.22 -2.27 11.00
N LYS A 171 -14.14 -3.00 10.73
CA LYS A 171 -13.01 -3.08 11.64
C LYS A 171 -12.33 -1.73 11.85
N LEU A 172 -12.14 -0.96 10.78
CA LEU A 172 -11.55 0.39 10.86
C LEU A 172 -12.43 1.35 11.68
N THR A 173 -13.76 1.30 11.49
CA THR A 173 -14.70 2.17 12.21
C THR A 173 -14.88 1.78 13.68
N GLN A 174 -14.55 0.55 14.06
CA GLN A 174 -14.49 0.11 15.46
C GLN A 174 -13.19 0.56 16.15
N GLU A 175 -12.08 0.58 15.43
CA GLU A 175 -10.77 0.91 15.99
C GLU A 175 -10.47 2.43 15.99
N PHE A 176 -11.10 3.20 15.11
CA PHE A 176 -10.84 4.63 14.90
C PHE A 176 -12.13 5.45 14.86
N ASN A 177 -11.99 6.77 15.09
CA ASN A 177 -13.13 7.69 15.01
C ASN A 177 -13.75 7.68 13.60
N GLN A 178 -15.03 7.33 13.53
CA GLN A 178 -15.79 7.22 12.28
C GLN A 178 -15.83 8.52 11.47
N ASN A 179 -15.79 9.69 12.13
CA ASN A 179 -15.80 10.99 11.45
C ASN A 179 -14.57 11.23 10.54
N ASN A 180 -13.50 10.47 10.76
CA ASN A 180 -12.28 10.57 9.96
C ASN A 180 -12.24 9.53 8.82
N ILE A 181 -13.31 8.76 8.61
CA ILE A 181 -13.36 7.67 7.64
C ILE A 181 -14.56 7.87 6.72
N GLN A 182 -14.30 7.95 5.43
CA GLN A 182 -15.33 7.96 4.40
C GLN A 182 -15.09 6.80 3.43
N LYS A 183 -16.14 6.04 3.14
CA LYS A 183 -16.11 5.03 2.09
C LYS A 183 -16.40 5.69 0.75
N ILE A 184 -15.57 5.41 -0.24
CA ILE A 184 -15.79 5.81 -1.61
C ILE A 184 -15.82 4.57 -2.52
N ASN A 185 -16.68 4.58 -3.52
CA ASN A 185 -16.83 3.47 -4.48
C ASN A 185 -16.16 3.78 -5.81
N GLU A 186 -15.98 5.06 -6.13
CA GLU A 186 -15.38 5.59 -7.36
C GLU A 186 -14.45 6.76 -7.02
N LEU A 187 -13.46 7.00 -7.88
CA LEU A 187 -12.51 8.10 -7.75
C LEU A 187 -12.76 9.20 -8.78
#